data_e54a24a2373bc3a6e36949a2ebeb83c6
#
_entry.id   e54a24a2373bc3a6e36949a2ebeb83c6
#
_cell.length_a   1.000
_cell.length_b   1.000
_cell.length_c   1.000
_cell.angle_alpha   90.00
_cell.angle_beta   90.00
_cell.angle_gamma   90.00
#
_symmetry.space_group_name_H-M   'P 1'
#
loop_
_entity.id
_entity.type
_entity.pdbx_description
1 polymer ?
#
loop_
_entity_poly.entity_id
_entity_poly.type
_entity_poly.pdbx_seq_one_letter_code
_entity_poly.pdbx_strand_id
1 'polypeptide(L)'
;MSNPSTITLTLPLSSTLLSFLQRTVEEASLAWGLDKKGALRLTLGAEEMYAFLLARAKSPEFPKVEVSISDEGAWVELRFLLPRGVLPLEAFNLVPRGGAMPEHAQGLFLAARMVSFLRVEPKGQDLEISLCENRSYPLGKAMPAKDPSSGPWRVCTPGAPEAQELADRAAARPPEERPSFVLSQGMAADLLGSPFWGAQVALDAQNRVGAGLFWERRGKMAFLHGPWNFSSFPSLGEELLDAALGKLYGQHLEGVILLNPPQEAPRHRFEILGHLPRKGGLLQEVLYCSLREDTGGPLYLHASLEKTLEEMTERLSLPREIRSSEPLPHQIPEASALGVHMDLPRKEAHLFCLAPGRDGRENLLSHLEILRSQGMEEIFFLLDLGQFEDLPMGGFLMEAEFCPELLLPWAGKGDLLLWTAPEA
;
A
#
# COMPACT_ATOMS: atom_id res chain seq x y z
N MET A 1 3.55 20.06 -11.23
CA MET A 1 2.73 19.11 -10.42
C MET A 1 1.54 19.89 -9.91
N SER A 2 0.33 19.59 -10.35
CA SER A 2 -0.89 20.15 -9.75
C SER A 2 -1.01 19.55 -8.35
N ASN A 3 -1.23 20.40 -7.33
CA ASN A 3 -1.65 19.90 -6.03
C ASN A 3 -2.94 19.09 -6.23
N PRO A 4 -3.10 17.95 -5.53
CA PRO A 4 -4.35 17.19 -5.59
C PRO A 4 -5.51 18.14 -5.27
N SER A 5 -6.56 18.08 -6.07
CA SER A 5 -7.77 18.86 -5.80
C SER A 5 -8.43 18.29 -4.56
N THR A 6 -8.58 19.08 -3.50
CA THR A 6 -9.17 18.63 -2.24
C THR A 6 -10.31 19.54 -1.82
N ILE A 7 -11.42 18.96 -1.39
CA ILE A 7 -12.54 19.63 -0.73
C ILE A 7 -12.54 19.19 0.72
N THR A 8 -12.50 20.14 1.66
CA THR A 8 -12.57 19.85 3.11
C THR A 8 -13.84 20.46 3.70
N LEU A 9 -14.55 19.67 4.48
CA LEU A 9 -15.78 20.04 5.17
C LEU A 9 -15.63 19.79 6.67
N THR A 10 -16.08 20.75 7.47
CA THR A 10 -16.26 20.54 8.92
C THR A 10 -17.75 20.54 9.20
N LEU A 11 -18.31 19.36 9.47
CA LEU A 11 -19.76 19.15 9.58
C LEU A 11 -20.15 18.92 11.04
N PRO A 12 -21.12 19.68 11.58
CA PRO A 12 -21.83 19.24 12.78
C PRO A 12 -22.53 17.90 12.52
N LEU A 13 -22.49 17.00 13.51
CA LEU A 13 -23.17 15.71 13.39
C LEU A 13 -24.69 15.91 13.50
N SER A 14 -25.34 16.04 12.35
CA SER A 14 -26.79 16.24 12.21
C SER A 14 -27.34 15.46 11.03
N SER A 15 -28.46 14.78 11.21
CA SER A 15 -29.15 14.03 10.13
C SER A 15 -29.52 14.90 8.92
N THR A 16 -29.72 16.20 9.14
CA THR A 16 -30.03 17.15 8.04
C THR A 16 -28.87 17.39 7.10
N LEU A 17 -27.63 17.12 7.53
CA LEU A 17 -26.42 17.30 6.71
C LEU A 17 -25.99 16.03 5.96
N LEU A 18 -26.62 14.90 6.21
CA LEU A 18 -26.29 13.64 5.51
C LEU A 18 -26.47 13.77 4.00
N SER A 19 -27.61 14.30 3.54
CA SER A 19 -27.87 14.50 2.11
C SER A 19 -26.91 15.50 1.46
N PHE A 20 -26.43 16.48 2.22
CA PHE A 20 -25.41 17.41 1.74
C PHE A 20 -24.06 16.69 1.54
N LEU A 21 -23.63 15.87 2.50
CA LEU A 21 -22.41 15.08 2.40
C LEU A 21 -22.48 14.11 1.21
N GLN A 22 -23.59 13.34 1.08
CA GLN A 22 -23.80 12.41 -0.02
C GLN A 22 -23.65 13.11 -1.39
N ARG A 23 -24.37 14.24 -1.58
CA ARG A 23 -24.31 14.99 -2.84
C ARG A 23 -22.91 15.53 -3.13
N THR A 24 -22.21 16.04 -2.12
CA THR A 24 -20.83 16.54 -2.29
C THR A 24 -19.88 15.43 -2.71
N VAL A 25 -19.98 14.25 -2.06
CA VAL A 25 -19.14 13.10 -2.39
C VAL A 25 -19.44 12.58 -3.80
N GLU A 26 -20.72 12.44 -4.17
CA GLU A 26 -21.12 11.97 -5.50
C GLU A 26 -20.64 12.92 -6.61
N GLU A 27 -20.94 14.22 -6.49
CA GLU A 27 -20.57 15.22 -7.49
C GLU A 27 -19.05 15.36 -7.64
N ALA A 28 -18.29 15.39 -6.54
CA ALA A 28 -16.84 15.42 -6.57
C ALA A 28 -16.25 14.15 -7.20
N SER A 29 -16.75 12.98 -6.82
CA SER A 29 -16.31 11.69 -7.34
C SER A 29 -16.49 11.59 -8.86
N LEU A 30 -17.66 12.01 -9.38
CA LEU A 30 -17.94 12.04 -10.82
C LEU A 30 -17.06 13.06 -11.55
N ALA A 31 -16.88 14.26 -10.96
CA ALA A 31 -16.03 15.32 -11.53
C ALA A 31 -14.56 14.88 -11.63
N TRP A 32 -14.08 14.05 -10.71
CA TRP A 32 -12.73 13.50 -10.69
C TRP A 32 -12.59 12.11 -11.33
N GLY A 33 -13.56 11.73 -12.18
CA GLY A 33 -13.42 10.63 -13.13
C GLY A 33 -13.79 9.25 -12.61
N LEU A 34 -14.45 9.11 -11.44
CA LEU A 34 -15.10 7.85 -11.10
C LEU A 34 -16.29 7.61 -12.05
N ASP A 35 -16.52 6.36 -12.39
CA ASP A 35 -17.78 5.99 -13.04
C ASP A 35 -18.95 6.07 -12.06
N LYS A 36 -20.18 5.99 -12.55
CA LYS A 36 -21.39 6.08 -11.72
C LYS A 36 -21.44 5.03 -10.61
N LYS A 37 -20.89 3.84 -10.86
CA LYS A 37 -20.85 2.74 -9.89
C LYS A 37 -19.83 3.02 -8.79
N GLY A 38 -18.64 3.52 -9.13
CA GLY A 38 -17.61 3.92 -8.20
C GLY A 38 -18.06 5.10 -7.33
N ALA A 39 -18.63 6.14 -7.94
CA ALA A 39 -19.18 7.29 -7.22
C ALA A 39 -20.28 6.87 -6.23
N LEU A 40 -21.19 5.97 -6.64
CA LEU A 40 -22.21 5.43 -5.75
C LEU A 40 -21.62 4.64 -4.58
N ARG A 41 -20.61 3.79 -4.81
CA ARG A 41 -19.95 3.03 -3.74
C ARG A 41 -19.31 3.95 -2.70
N LEU A 42 -18.59 4.98 -3.16
CA LEU A 42 -17.96 5.93 -2.24
C LEU A 42 -18.99 6.76 -1.48
N THR A 43 -20.11 7.15 -2.13
CA THR A 43 -21.22 7.86 -1.50
C THR A 43 -21.92 7.02 -0.44
N LEU A 44 -22.18 5.75 -0.70
CA LEU A 44 -22.75 4.82 0.29
C LEU A 44 -21.78 4.58 1.45
N GLY A 45 -20.48 4.45 1.18
CA GLY A 45 -19.45 4.38 2.22
C GLY A 45 -19.46 5.62 3.13
N ALA A 46 -19.59 6.82 2.54
CA ALA A 46 -19.72 8.07 3.28
C ALA A 46 -21.00 8.10 4.14
N GLU A 47 -22.11 7.61 3.61
CA GLU A 47 -23.38 7.53 4.34
C GLU A 47 -23.27 6.64 5.57
N GLU A 48 -22.75 5.43 5.42
CA GLU A 48 -22.60 4.47 6.51
C GLU A 48 -21.64 4.98 7.61
N MET A 49 -20.50 5.56 7.21
CA MET A 49 -19.58 6.20 8.15
C MET A 49 -20.25 7.34 8.92
N TYR A 50 -20.94 8.23 8.23
CA TYR A 50 -21.62 9.38 8.87
C TYR A 50 -22.80 8.97 9.74
N ALA A 51 -23.60 7.98 9.30
CA ALA A 51 -24.70 7.41 10.06
C ALA A 51 -24.20 6.77 11.39
N PHE A 52 -23.09 6.04 11.32
CA PHE A 52 -22.45 5.50 12.53
C PHE A 52 -22.04 6.61 13.51
N LEU A 53 -21.42 7.68 13.01
CA LEU A 53 -21.00 8.82 13.83
C LEU A 53 -22.20 9.56 14.44
N LEU A 54 -23.30 9.72 13.68
CA LEU A 54 -24.56 10.30 14.16
C LEU A 54 -25.16 9.51 15.33
N ALA A 55 -25.13 8.19 15.26
CA ALA A 55 -25.66 7.34 16.33
C ALA A 55 -24.86 7.52 17.64
N ARG A 56 -23.58 7.88 17.55
CA ARG A 56 -22.67 8.14 18.68
C ARG A 56 -22.60 9.60 19.11
N ALA A 57 -23.06 10.54 18.31
CA ALA A 57 -23.05 11.99 18.59
C ALA A 57 -23.89 12.43 19.80
N LYS A 58 -24.53 11.48 20.50
CA LYS A 58 -25.23 11.75 21.78
C LYS A 58 -24.27 12.11 22.94
N SER A 59 -22.96 11.95 22.76
CA SER A 59 -21.94 12.45 23.68
C SER A 59 -21.60 13.90 23.35
N PRO A 60 -21.61 14.83 24.32
CA PRO A 60 -21.22 16.23 24.10
C PRO A 60 -19.75 16.41 23.69
N GLU A 61 -18.96 15.35 23.78
CA GLU A 61 -17.52 15.35 23.46
C GLU A 61 -17.23 15.30 21.95
N PHE A 62 -18.23 14.98 21.10
CA PHE A 62 -18.03 14.80 19.66
C PHE A 62 -19.09 15.53 18.81
N PRO A 63 -19.05 16.89 18.75
CA PRO A 63 -20.11 17.68 18.11
C PRO A 63 -19.96 17.82 16.59
N LYS A 64 -18.78 17.53 16.03
CA LYS A 64 -18.47 17.76 14.61
C LYS A 64 -17.46 16.74 14.09
N VAL A 65 -17.45 16.52 12.78
CA VAL A 65 -16.48 15.70 12.06
C VAL A 65 -15.82 16.52 10.95
N GLU A 66 -14.53 16.33 10.77
CA GLU A 66 -13.82 16.81 9.57
C GLU A 66 -13.80 15.71 8.53
N VAL A 67 -14.28 16.07 7.32
CA VAL A 67 -14.35 15.18 6.17
C VAL A 67 -13.63 15.87 5.02
N SER A 68 -12.71 15.18 4.37
CA SER A 68 -12.08 15.67 3.14
C SER A 68 -12.21 14.65 2.03
N ILE A 69 -12.42 15.14 0.81
CA ILE A 69 -12.42 14.33 -0.39
C ILE A 69 -11.37 14.88 -1.35
N SER A 70 -10.55 14.01 -1.95
CA SER A 70 -9.44 14.40 -2.83
C SER A 70 -9.30 13.48 -4.03
N ASP A 71 -8.82 14.09 -5.14
CA ASP A 71 -8.38 13.38 -6.33
C ASP A 71 -6.90 12.98 -6.16
N GLU A 72 -6.64 11.69 -6.08
CA GLU A 72 -5.30 11.10 -5.96
C GLU A 72 -4.79 10.51 -7.29
N GLY A 73 -5.34 10.96 -8.42
CA GLY A 73 -4.99 10.48 -9.76
C GLY A 73 -5.70 9.18 -10.13
N ALA A 74 -5.22 8.03 -9.65
CA ALA A 74 -5.81 6.74 -9.99
C ALA A 74 -7.04 6.35 -9.13
N TRP A 75 -7.30 7.06 -8.04
CA TRP A 75 -8.45 6.85 -7.14
C TRP A 75 -8.95 8.17 -6.56
N VAL A 76 -10.17 8.16 -6.06
CA VAL A 76 -10.73 9.23 -5.23
C VAL A 76 -10.71 8.76 -3.77
N GLU A 77 -10.25 9.61 -2.88
CA GLU A 77 -10.09 9.32 -1.46
C GLU A 77 -11.01 10.21 -0.62
N LEU A 78 -11.82 9.58 0.23
CA LEU A 78 -12.68 10.23 1.21
C LEU A 78 -12.15 9.95 2.61
N ARG A 79 -11.68 11.00 3.31
CA ARG A 79 -11.07 10.91 4.64
C ARG A 79 -12.00 11.43 5.71
N PHE A 80 -12.02 10.74 6.84
CA PHE A 80 -12.65 11.15 8.08
C PHE A 80 -11.59 11.29 9.17
N LEU A 81 -11.48 12.46 9.78
CA LEU A 81 -10.60 12.66 10.92
C LEU A 81 -11.42 12.56 12.21
N LEU A 82 -11.08 11.60 13.07
CA LEU A 82 -11.87 11.18 14.22
C LEU A 82 -10.98 11.02 15.46
N PRO A 83 -11.45 11.33 16.67
CA PRO A 83 -10.75 10.97 17.89
C PRO A 83 -10.54 9.46 18.00
N ARG A 84 -9.39 9.04 18.55
CA ARG A 84 -9.13 7.61 18.79
C ARG A 84 -10.18 7.00 19.70
N GLY A 85 -10.53 5.73 19.48
CA GLY A 85 -11.51 5.00 20.28
C GLY A 85 -12.98 5.26 19.94
N VAL A 86 -13.28 6.15 18.99
CA VAL A 86 -14.66 6.38 18.50
C VAL A 86 -15.16 5.21 17.67
N LEU A 87 -14.28 4.58 16.87
CA LEU A 87 -14.64 3.49 15.97
C LEU A 87 -14.22 2.12 16.52
N PRO A 88 -15.08 1.11 16.41
CA PRO A 88 -14.73 -0.27 16.62
C PRO A 88 -13.95 -0.77 15.38
N LEU A 89 -12.60 -0.72 15.43
CA LEU A 89 -11.75 -1.07 14.28
C LEU A 89 -11.95 -2.51 13.80
N GLU A 90 -12.38 -3.41 14.68
CA GLU A 90 -12.76 -4.78 14.36
C GLU A 90 -13.91 -4.89 13.33
N ALA A 91 -14.68 -3.82 13.12
CA ALA A 91 -15.67 -3.76 12.06
C ALA A 91 -15.05 -3.79 10.65
N PHE A 92 -13.77 -3.49 10.54
CA PHE A 92 -13.03 -3.53 9.26
C PHE A 92 -12.43 -4.91 8.93
N ASN A 93 -12.48 -5.85 9.85
CA ASN A 93 -12.08 -7.23 9.58
C ASN A 93 -12.87 -7.84 8.41
N LEU A 94 -12.26 -8.74 7.64
CA LEU A 94 -12.97 -9.47 6.59
C LEU A 94 -14.09 -10.36 7.14
N VAL A 95 -13.92 -10.85 8.37
CA VAL A 95 -14.89 -11.71 9.06
C VAL A 95 -15.30 -11.08 10.38
N PRO A 96 -16.60 -10.98 10.67
CA PRO A 96 -17.05 -10.55 11.98
C PRO A 96 -16.64 -11.56 13.06
N ARG A 97 -16.18 -11.07 14.20
CA ARG A 97 -15.89 -11.91 15.38
C ARG A 97 -17.12 -12.74 15.79
N GLY A 98 -16.96 -14.04 15.98
CA GLY A 98 -18.05 -14.94 16.38
C GLY A 98 -19.14 -15.13 15.32
N GLY A 99 -18.88 -14.76 14.06
CA GLY A 99 -19.80 -14.96 12.94
C GLY A 99 -20.98 -13.98 12.87
N ALA A 100 -21.15 -13.09 13.85
CA ALA A 100 -22.20 -12.08 13.86
C ALA A 100 -21.62 -10.68 14.14
N MET A 101 -21.86 -9.74 13.22
CA MET A 101 -21.51 -8.33 13.42
C MET A 101 -22.52 -7.68 14.36
N PRO A 102 -22.07 -6.94 15.41
CA PRO A 102 -22.97 -6.11 16.20
C PRO A 102 -23.77 -5.15 15.32
N GLU A 103 -25.07 -5.01 15.57
CA GLU A 103 -25.98 -4.19 14.74
C GLU A 103 -25.43 -2.78 14.51
N HIS A 104 -24.86 -2.17 15.55
CA HIS A 104 -24.30 -0.83 15.46
C HIS A 104 -23.00 -0.70 14.64
N ALA A 105 -22.35 -1.79 14.28
CA ALA A 105 -21.12 -1.82 13.49
C ALA A 105 -21.34 -2.32 12.04
N GLN A 106 -22.54 -2.79 11.72
CA GLN A 106 -22.88 -3.33 10.38
C GLN A 106 -22.61 -2.31 9.27
N GLY A 107 -22.97 -1.05 9.47
CA GLY A 107 -22.72 0.02 8.50
C GLY A 107 -21.25 0.21 8.19
N LEU A 108 -20.36 0.22 9.21
CA LEU A 108 -18.91 0.32 9.00
C LEU A 108 -18.35 -0.87 8.24
N PHE A 109 -18.83 -2.06 8.57
CA PHE A 109 -18.47 -3.29 7.87
C PHE A 109 -18.85 -3.25 6.38
N LEU A 110 -20.03 -2.70 6.08
CA LEU A 110 -20.48 -2.49 4.69
C LEU A 110 -19.63 -1.41 4.01
N ALA A 111 -19.40 -0.26 4.65
CA ALA A 111 -18.59 0.82 4.11
C ALA A 111 -17.21 0.33 3.66
N ALA A 112 -16.52 -0.44 4.50
CA ALA A 112 -15.20 -0.99 4.19
C ALA A 112 -15.19 -1.94 2.97
N ARG A 113 -16.31 -2.60 2.68
CA ARG A 113 -16.44 -3.55 1.56
C ARG A 113 -16.99 -2.96 0.28
N MET A 114 -17.62 -1.81 0.37
CA MET A 114 -18.16 -1.11 -0.80
C MET A 114 -17.06 -0.47 -1.62
N VAL A 115 -15.98 -0.03 -0.99
CA VAL A 115 -14.88 0.70 -1.63
C VAL A 115 -13.76 -0.24 -2.08
N SER A 116 -12.89 0.25 -2.95
CA SER A 116 -11.77 -0.53 -3.49
C SER A 116 -10.74 -0.90 -2.40
N PHE A 117 -10.45 0.02 -1.48
CA PHE A 117 -9.60 -0.23 -0.31
C PHE A 117 -9.83 0.79 0.79
N LEU A 118 -9.42 0.43 2.00
CA LEU A 118 -9.51 1.25 3.21
C LEU A 118 -8.10 1.49 3.74
N ARG A 119 -7.86 2.71 4.26
CA ARG A 119 -6.67 3.04 5.06
C ARG A 119 -7.09 3.53 6.43
N VAL A 120 -6.29 3.21 7.44
CA VAL A 120 -6.47 3.70 8.80
C VAL A 120 -5.11 4.16 9.30
N GLU A 121 -4.97 5.44 9.57
CA GLU A 121 -3.71 6.03 9.97
C GLU A 121 -3.86 6.88 11.23
N PRO A 122 -3.02 6.68 12.26
CA PRO A 122 -3.00 7.55 13.43
C PRO A 122 -2.41 8.92 13.05
N LYS A 123 -3.11 9.99 13.43
CA LYS A 123 -2.69 11.40 13.29
C LYS A 123 -2.68 12.10 14.64
N GLY A 124 -1.56 11.99 15.37
CA GLY A 124 -1.44 12.53 16.73
C GLY A 124 -2.42 11.84 17.68
N GLN A 125 -3.37 12.61 18.24
CA GLN A 125 -4.44 12.09 19.11
C GLN A 125 -5.65 11.57 18.32
N ASP A 126 -5.69 11.81 17.02
CA ASP A 126 -6.79 11.43 16.14
C ASP A 126 -6.46 10.17 15.33
N LEU A 127 -7.47 9.67 14.63
CA LEU A 127 -7.42 8.59 13.67
C LEU A 127 -7.97 9.10 12.36
N GLU A 128 -7.20 8.97 11.29
CA GLU A 128 -7.66 9.23 9.93
C GLU A 128 -8.11 7.92 9.30
N ILE A 129 -9.33 7.91 8.78
CA ILE A 129 -9.89 6.79 8.03
C ILE A 129 -10.18 7.24 6.62
N SER A 130 -9.59 6.56 5.66
CA SER A 130 -9.74 6.84 4.25
C SER A 130 -10.49 5.72 3.56
N LEU A 131 -11.61 6.06 2.94
CA LEU A 131 -12.33 5.22 1.99
C LEU A 131 -11.84 5.57 0.60
N CYS A 132 -11.27 4.61 -0.13
CA CYS A 132 -10.63 4.84 -1.42
C CYS A 132 -11.32 4.04 -2.51
N GLU A 133 -11.70 4.72 -3.59
CA GLU A 133 -12.34 4.09 -4.73
C GLU A 133 -11.54 4.31 -6.00
N ASN A 134 -11.09 3.22 -6.62
CA ASN A 134 -10.30 3.26 -7.84
C ASN A 134 -11.14 3.73 -9.04
N ARG A 135 -10.52 4.47 -9.96
CA ARG A 135 -11.09 4.70 -11.28
C ARG A 135 -11.17 3.37 -12.04
N SER A 136 -12.16 3.27 -12.92
CA SER A 136 -12.33 2.10 -13.78
C SER A 136 -11.43 2.21 -15.00
N TYR A 137 -10.53 1.26 -15.18
CA TYR A 137 -9.63 1.21 -16.34
C TYR A 137 -9.93 -0.01 -17.20
N PRO A 138 -9.96 0.14 -18.54
CA PRO A 138 -10.01 -1.00 -19.42
C PRO A 138 -8.71 -1.81 -19.31
N LEU A 139 -8.79 -3.11 -19.57
CA LEU A 139 -7.60 -3.94 -19.66
C LEU A 139 -6.69 -3.41 -20.79
N GLY A 140 -5.43 -3.20 -20.46
CA GLY A 140 -4.39 -2.78 -21.41
C GLY A 140 -4.16 -3.86 -22.47
N LYS A 141 -3.80 -3.43 -23.68
CA LYS A 141 -3.31 -4.33 -24.71
C LYS A 141 -1.79 -4.39 -24.59
N ALA A 142 -1.26 -5.54 -24.18
CA ALA A 142 0.18 -5.77 -24.26
C ALA A 142 0.63 -5.50 -25.71
N MET A 143 1.43 -4.46 -25.92
CA MET A 143 1.98 -4.18 -27.24
C MET A 143 3.27 -4.98 -27.42
N PRO A 144 3.38 -5.80 -28.47
CA PRO A 144 4.66 -6.39 -28.80
C PRO A 144 5.68 -5.27 -29.00
N ALA A 145 6.84 -5.43 -28.40
CA ALA A 145 7.95 -4.48 -28.54
C ALA A 145 8.25 -4.30 -30.04
N LYS A 146 7.87 -3.16 -30.61
CA LYS A 146 8.51 -2.72 -31.85
C LYS A 146 9.92 -2.35 -31.44
N ASP A 147 10.93 -2.95 -32.11
CA ASP A 147 12.31 -2.62 -31.81
C ASP A 147 12.49 -1.10 -31.81
N PRO A 148 12.90 -0.51 -30.71
CA PRO A 148 13.21 0.90 -30.66
C PRO A 148 14.43 1.15 -31.55
N SER A 149 14.54 2.36 -32.10
CA SER A 149 15.66 2.73 -32.95
C SER A 149 17.00 2.68 -32.20
N SER A 150 18.10 2.71 -32.95
CA SER A 150 19.47 2.59 -32.46
C SER A 150 20.03 3.87 -31.78
N GLY A 151 19.18 4.71 -31.16
CA GLY A 151 19.61 5.96 -30.50
C GLY A 151 19.72 7.19 -31.44
N PRO A 152 20.06 8.38 -30.97
CA PRO A 152 20.45 8.71 -29.59
C PRO A 152 19.27 8.67 -28.60
N TRP A 153 19.57 8.34 -27.32
CA TRP A 153 18.58 8.26 -26.25
C TRP A 153 18.54 9.54 -25.41
N ARG A 154 17.33 9.90 -24.96
CA ARG A 154 17.10 11.02 -24.04
C ARG A 154 16.35 10.52 -22.82
N VAL A 155 17.00 10.54 -21.65
CA VAL A 155 16.37 10.21 -20.37
C VAL A 155 15.59 11.42 -19.86
N CYS A 156 14.31 11.23 -19.55
CA CYS A 156 13.43 12.30 -19.07
C CYS A 156 12.27 11.78 -18.23
N THR A 157 11.56 12.69 -17.55
CA THR A 157 10.26 12.39 -16.95
C THR A 157 9.24 12.23 -18.07
N PRO A 158 8.47 11.13 -18.11
CA PRO A 158 7.44 10.94 -19.12
C PRO A 158 6.26 11.89 -18.93
N GLY A 159 5.61 12.26 -20.04
CA GLY A 159 4.23 12.71 -20.04
C GLY A 159 3.26 11.51 -20.05
N ALA A 160 1.95 11.78 -20.09
CA ALA A 160 0.94 10.72 -20.09
C ALA A 160 1.07 9.72 -21.25
N PRO A 161 1.35 10.13 -22.50
CA PRO A 161 1.54 9.18 -23.62
C PRO A 161 2.72 8.24 -23.43
N GLU A 162 3.87 8.77 -22.98
CA GLU A 162 5.09 7.99 -22.78
C GLU A 162 4.95 7.06 -21.56
N ALA A 163 4.26 7.50 -20.50
CA ALA A 163 3.95 6.66 -19.34
C ALA A 163 3.03 5.49 -19.73
N GLN A 164 2.04 5.74 -20.58
CA GLN A 164 1.19 4.68 -21.12
C GLN A 164 1.96 3.71 -22.01
N GLU A 165 2.83 4.21 -22.91
CA GLU A 165 3.68 3.34 -23.75
C GLU A 165 4.60 2.48 -22.90
N LEU A 166 5.21 3.05 -21.84
CA LEU A 166 6.02 2.29 -20.89
C LEU A 166 5.21 1.16 -20.21
N ALA A 167 3.99 1.49 -19.75
CA ALA A 167 3.12 0.50 -19.13
C ALA A 167 2.71 -0.62 -20.09
N ASP A 168 2.35 -0.29 -21.34
CA ASP A 168 1.96 -1.26 -22.37
C ASP A 168 3.11 -2.22 -22.73
N ARG A 169 4.35 -1.72 -22.75
CA ARG A 169 5.56 -2.54 -22.96
C ARG A 169 5.87 -3.39 -21.72
N ALA A 170 5.77 -2.83 -20.52
CA ALA A 170 5.97 -3.57 -19.27
C ALA A 170 4.90 -4.65 -19.08
N ALA A 171 3.67 -4.43 -19.54
CA ALA A 171 2.60 -5.44 -19.52
C ALA A 171 2.92 -6.72 -20.32
N ALA A 172 3.83 -6.64 -21.27
CA ALA A 172 4.30 -7.80 -22.04
C ALA A 172 5.42 -8.60 -21.34
N ARG A 173 5.94 -8.12 -20.20
CA ARG A 173 6.96 -8.82 -19.40
C ARG A 173 6.36 -10.00 -18.63
N PRO A 174 7.20 -10.93 -18.16
CA PRO A 174 6.75 -12.03 -17.30
C PRO A 174 5.94 -11.55 -16.09
N PRO A 175 4.93 -12.30 -15.62
CA PRO A 175 4.07 -11.90 -14.50
C PRO A 175 4.83 -11.51 -13.23
N GLU A 176 5.94 -12.17 -12.96
CA GLU A 176 6.81 -11.94 -11.80
C GLU A 176 7.56 -10.60 -11.86
N GLU A 177 7.80 -10.04 -13.05
CA GLU A 177 8.53 -8.78 -13.24
C GLU A 177 7.61 -7.56 -13.37
N ARG A 178 6.30 -7.75 -13.53
CA ARG A 178 5.37 -6.66 -13.81
C ARG A 178 4.42 -6.38 -12.65
N PRO A 179 4.24 -5.13 -12.23
CA PRO A 179 3.19 -4.75 -11.29
C PRO A 179 1.80 -4.77 -11.98
N SER A 180 0.74 -4.96 -11.18
CA SER A 180 -0.63 -5.05 -11.72
C SER A 180 -1.11 -3.78 -12.41
N PHE A 181 -0.67 -2.60 -11.99
CA PHE A 181 -1.12 -1.32 -12.54
C PHE A 181 -0.78 -1.16 -14.04
N VAL A 182 0.28 -1.82 -14.55
CA VAL A 182 0.62 -1.76 -15.99
C VAL A 182 -0.37 -2.53 -16.86
N LEU A 183 -1.19 -3.41 -16.27
CA LEU A 183 -2.24 -4.16 -16.98
C LEU A 183 -3.49 -3.33 -17.25
N SER A 184 -3.58 -2.13 -16.70
CA SER A 184 -4.73 -1.23 -16.78
C SER A 184 -4.42 -0.02 -17.67
N GLN A 185 -5.12 0.10 -18.80
CA GLN A 185 -4.88 1.19 -19.75
C GLN A 185 -5.26 2.54 -19.14
N GLY A 186 -4.30 3.48 -19.09
CA GLY A 186 -4.48 4.81 -18.51
C GLY A 186 -4.02 4.92 -17.05
N MET A 187 -4.03 3.83 -16.30
CA MET A 187 -3.72 3.86 -14.86
C MET A 187 -2.31 4.41 -14.57
N ALA A 188 -1.30 3.97 -15.32
CA ALA A 188 0.07 4.43 -15.13
C ALA A 188 0.23 5.96 -15.32
N ALA A 189 -0.49 6.55 -16.28
CA ALA A 189 -0.50 7.98 -16.51
C ALA A 189 -1.17 8.75 -15.36
N ASP A 190 -2.30 8.23 -14.85
CA ASP A 190 -3.03 8.83 -13.73
C ASP A 190 -2.26 8.73 -12.41
N LEU A 191 -1.55 7.61 -12.16
CA LEU A 191 -0.67 7.46 -10.99
C LEU A 191 0.40 8.56 -10.93
N LEU A 192 0.94 9.01 -12.07
CA LEU A 192 1.91 10.12 -12.12
C LEU A 192 1.30 11.49 -11.73
N GLY A 193 -0.01 11.59 -11.65
CA GLY A 193 -0.70 12.74 -11.06
C GLY A 193 -0.57 12.82 -9.54
N SER A 194 -0.36 11.69 -8.87
CA SER A 194 -0.14 11.60 -7.43
C SER A 194 1.27 12.05 -7.03
N PRO A 195 1.44 12.79 -5.91
CA PRO A 195 2.76 13.18 -5.42
C PRO A 195 3.61 12.00 -4.94
N PHE A 196 3.02 10.83 -4.76
CA PHE A 196 3.71 9.62 -4.30
C PHE A 196 4.32 8.80 -5.42
N TRP A 197 3.94 9.07 -6.68
CA TRP A 197 4.41 8.33 -7.84
C TRP A 197 5.32 9.15 -8.73
N GLY A 198 6.20 8.46 -9.42
CA GLY A 198 7.05 9.07 -10.45
C GLY A 198 7.58 8.04 -11.43
N ALA A 199 8.18 8.53 -12.50
CA ALA A 199 8.77 7.68 -13.54
C ALA A 199 9.95 8.36 -14.23
N GLN A 200 10.80 7.55 -14.87
CA GLN A 200 11.79 7.94 -15.85
C GLN A 200 11.67 7.06 -17.08
N VAL A 201 11.86 7.66 -18.24
CA VAL A 201 11.90 6.96 -19.53
C VAL A 201 13.11 7.38 -20.34
N ALA A 202 13.60 6.47 -21.16
CA ALA A 202 14.55 6.75 -22.22
C ALA A 202 13.81 6.75 -23.56
N LEU A 203 13.82 7.88 -24.26
CA LEU A 203 13.14 8.10 -25.52
C LEU A 203 14.14 8.14 -26.67
N ASP A 204 13.79 7.51 -27.80
CA ASP A 204 14.54 7.64 -29.05
C ASP A 204 14.23 8.98 -29.78
N ALA A 205 14.85 9.19 -30.94
CA ALA A 205 14.64 10.39 -31.75
C ALA A 205 13.19 10.57 -32.25
N GLN A 206 12.38 9.52 -32.23
CA GLN A 206 10.96 9.52 -32.59
C GLN A 206 10.03 9.55 -31.36
N ASN A 207 10.57 9.83 -30.16
CA ASN A 207 9.90 9.82 -28.88
C ASN A 207 9.27 8.46 -28.50
N ARG A 208 9.81 7.34 -28.98
CA ARG A 208 9.38 6.00 -28.58
C ARG A 208 10.15 5.57 -27.33
N VAL A 209 9.47 4.87 -26.43
CA VAL A 209 10.05 4.40 -25.16
C VAL A 209 11.00 3.21 -25.43
N GLY A 210 12.30 3.38 -25.19
CA GLY A 210 13.30 2.32 -25.28
C GLY A 210 13.58 1.61 -23.97
N ALA A 211 13.38 2.32 -22.85
CA ALA A 211 13.49 1.76 -21.50
C ALA A 211 12.74 2.68 -20.51
N GLY A 212 12.43 2.16 -19.33
CA GLY A 212 11.78 2.99 -18.29
C GLY A 212 11.60 2.28 -16.97
N LEU A 213 11.27 3.07 -15.97
CA LEU A 213 10.90 2.60 -14.63
C LEU A 213 9.87 3.54 -14.00
N PHE A 214 9.10 2.99 -13.07
CA PHE A 214 8.24 3.74 -12.15
C PHE A 214 8.75 3.59 -10.72
N TRP A 215 8.32 4.49 -9.84
CA TRP A 215 8.46 4.33 -8.40
C TRP A 215 7.22 4.80 -7.66
N GLU A 216 6.99 4.19 -6.51
CA GLU A 216 6.01 4.59 -5.51
C GLU A 216 6.72 4.92 -4.20
N ARG A 217 6.38 6.02 -3.55
CA ARG A 217 6.89 6.38 -2.23
C ARG A 217 5.97 5.85 -1.14
N ARG A 218 6.54 5.07 -0.22
CA ARG A 218 5.84 4.56 0.98
C ARG A 218 6.74 4.79 2.20
N GLY A 219 6.22 5.46 3.22
CA GLY A 219 7.03 5.84 4.38
C GLY A 219 8.24 6.68 3.96
N LYS A 220 9.43 6.26 4.35
CA LYS A 220 10.70 6.89 3.97
C LYS A 220 11.41 6.17 2.80
N MET A 221 10.72 5.28 2.10
CA MET A 221 11.27 4.48 1.02
C MET A 221 10.59 4.76 -0.31
N ALA A 222 11.32 4.52 -1.40
CA ALA A 222 10.72 4.40 -2.73
C ALA A 222 10.79 2.93 -3.20
N PHE A 223 9.66 2.42 -3.66
CA PHE A 223 9.57 1.09 -4.27
C PHE A 223 9.65 1.24 -5.78
N LEU A 224 10.70 0.67 -6.38
CA LEU A 224 10.93 0.72 -7.81
C LEU A 224 10.23 -0.41 -8.54
N HIS A 225 9.73 -0.12 -9.74
CA HIS A 225 9.18 -1.05 -10.71
C HIS A 225 9.96 -0.90 -12.03
N GLY A 226 10.65 -1.92 -12.45
CA GLY A 226 11.66 -1.88 -13.52
C GLY A 226 13.07 -1.74 -12.89
N PRO A 227 14.10 -1.20 -13.57
CA PRO A 227 14.05 -0.69 -14.94
C PRO A 227 13.84 -1.79 -15.98
N TRP A 228 12.89 -1.59 -16.88
CA TRP A 228 12.70 -2.47 -18.03
C TRP A 228 13.43 -1.88 -19.24
N ASN A 229 14.27 -2.68 -19.87
CA ASN A 229 14.99 -2.30 -21.08
C ASN A 229 14.41 -3.05 -22.29
N PHE A 230 13.84 -2.32 -23.23
CA PHE A 230 13.25 -2.83 -24.44
C PHE A 230 14.16 -2.60 -25.65
N SER A 231 15.37 -2.04 -25.41
CA SER A 231 16.36 -1.73 -26.45
C SER A 231 17.49 -2.75 -26.45
N SER A 232 18.33 -2.69 -27.44
CA SER A 232 19.58 -3.47 -27.53
C SER A 232 20.77 -2.82 -26.76
N PHE A 233 20.53 -1.72 -26.02
CA PHE A 233 21.56 -0.98 -25.29
C PHE A 233 21.52 -1.30 -23.81
N PRO A 234 22.43 -2.14 -23.28
CA PRO A 234 22.41 -2.57 -21.87
C PRO A 234 22.60 -1.42 -20.87
N SER A 235 23.38 -0.38 -21.22
CA SER A 235 23.67 0.78 -20.35
C SER A 235 22.44 1.62 -20.03
N LEU A 236 21.37 1.50 -20.81
CA LEU A 236 20.19 2.34 -20.66
C LEU A 236 19.47 2.14 -19.32
N GLY A 237 19.52 0.92 -18.76
CA GLY A 237 18.99 0.62 -17.45
C GLY A 237 19.72 1.35 -16.32
N GLU A 238 21.05 1.47 -16.42
CA GLU A 238 21.88 2.21 -15.47
C GLU A 238 21.62 3.73 -15.54
N GLU A 239 21.59 4.28 -16.75
CA GLU A 239 21.31 5.72 -16.97
C GLU A 239 19.92 6.12 -16.40
N LEU A 240 18.92 5.27 -16.58
CA LEU A 240 17.59 5.46 -16.03
C LEU A 240 17.58 5.39 -14.50
N LEU A 241 18.28 4.39 -13.94
CA LEU A 241 18.38 4.25 -12.49
C LEU A 241 19.08 5.46 -11.88
N ASP A 242 20.20 5.92 -12.45
CA ASP A 242 20.90 7.11 -11.98
C ASP A 242 20.02 8.36 -12.03
N ALA A 243 19.25 8.55 -13.10
CA ALA A 243 18.31 9.65 -13.22
C ALA A 243 17.16 9.58 -12.18
N ALA A 244 16.66 8.39 -11.88
CA ALA A 244 15.64 8.16 -10.86
C ALA A 244 16.20 8.41 -9.45
N LEU A 245 17.35 7.82 -9.11
CA LEU A 245 18.03 8.02 -7.82
C LEU A 245 18.35 9.48 -7.57
N GLY A 246 18.84 10.21 -8.60
CA GLY A 246 19.09 11.65 -8.51
C GLY A 246 17.84 12.47 -8.16
N LYS A 247 16.65 12.06 -8.64
CA LYS A 247 15.39 12.72 -8.26
C LYS A 247 14.93 12.34 -6.85
N LEU A 248 15.08 11.07 -6.47
CA LEU A 248 14.65 10.54 -5.18
C LEU A 248 15.55 11.07 -4.05
N TYR A 249 16.85 11.25 -4.30
CA TYR A 249 17.80 11.78 -3.32
C TYR A 249 17.37 13.14 -2.73
N GLY A 250 16.75 14.01 -3.53
CA GLY A 250 16.23 15.30 -3.08
C GLY A 250 14.92 15.24 -2.24
N GLN A 251 14.31 14.06 -2.07
CA GLN A 251 12.97 13.90 -1.50
C GLN A 251 12.94 13.42 -0.04
N HIS A 252 14.06 13.49 0.70
CA HIS A 252 14.15 13.04 2.10
C HIS A 252 13.82 11.55 2.31
N LEU A 253 14.10 10.72 1.31
CA LEU A 253 13.98 9.27 1.41
C LEU A 253 15.27 8.67 1.96
N GLU A 254 15.13 7.59 2.72
CA GLU A 254 16.26 6.83 3.27
C GLU A 254 16.87 5.87 2.23
N GLY A 255 16.02 5.31 1.34
CA GLY A 255 16.49 4.39 0.33
C GLY A 255 15.43 4.00 -0.70
N VAL A 256 15.82 3.06 -1.55
CA VAL A 256 14.95 2.46 -2.55
C VAL A 256 14.94 0.94 -2.42
N ILE A 257 13.78 0.33 -2.65
CA ILE A 257 13.56 -1.12 -2.65
C ILE A 257 13.06 -1.53 -4.02
N LEU A 258 13.59 -2.62 -4.54
CA LEU A 258 13.14 -3.24 -5.78
C LEU A 258 12.68 -4.67 -5.46
N LEU A 259 11.34 -4.83 -5.34
CA LEU A 259 10.73 -6.10 -4.95
C LEU A 259 10.74 -7.15 -6.07
N ASN A 260 10.64 -6.69 -7.32
CA ASN A 260 10.51 -7.54 -8.49
C ASN A 260 11.57 -7.16 -9.53
N PRO A 261 12.87 -7.43 -9.27
CA PRO A 261 13.93 -7.02 -10.18
C PRO A 261 13.82 -7.75 -11.52
N PRO A 262 13.67 -7.03 -12.65
CA PRO A 262 13.78 -7.65 -13.95
C PRO A 262 15.21 -8.19 -14.17
N GLN A 263 15.36 -9.13 -15.12
CA GLN A 263 16.65 -9.77 -15.36
C GLN A 263 17.76 -8.77 -15.67
N GLU A 264 17.45 -7.72 -16.40
CA GLU A 264 18.37 -6.64 -16.81
C GLU A 264 18.62 -5.56 -15.76
N ALA A 265 18.03 -5.65 -14.55
CA ALA A 265 18.27 -4.68 -13.47
C ALA A 265 19.77 -4.60 -13.12
N PRO A 266 20.34 -3.38 -12.92
CA PRO A 266 21.77 -3.22 -12.61
C PRO A 266 22.03 -3.60 -11.13
N ARG A 267 22.11 -4.91 -10.85
CA ARG A 267 22.22 -5.48 -9.50
C ARG A 267 23.41 -4.99 -8.70
N HIS A 268 24.51 -4.64 -9.36
CA HIS A 268 25.71 -4.11 -8.69
C HIS A 268 25.52 -2.78 -7.97
N ARG A 269 24.38 -2.09 -8.20
CA ARG A 269 23.98 -0.85 -7.52
C ARG A 269 23.18 -1.11 -6.25
N PHE A 270 22.87 -2.36 -5.94
CA PHE A 270 21.99 -2.76 -4.86
C PHE A 270 22.65 -3.79 -3.95
N GLU A 271 22.20 -3.82 -2.72
CA GLU A 271 22.41 -4.92 -1.78
C GLU A 271 21.22 -5.86 -1.81
N ILE A 272 21.44 -7.15 -1.55
CA ILE A 272 20.35 -8.14 -1.47
C ILE A 272 19.79 -8.11 -0.06
N LEU A 273 18.54 -7.63 0.10
CA LEU A 273 17.81 -7.72 1.37
C LEU A 273 17.49 -9.16 1.76
N GLY A 274 17.21 -9.99 0.79
CA GLY A 274 16.87 -11.39 0.96
C GLY A 274 16.08 -11.91 -0.22
N HIS A 275 15.39 -13.04 0.00
CA HIS A 275 14.60 -13.71 -1.02
C HIS A 275 13.18 -13.89 -0.50
N LEU A 276 12.21 -13.54 -1.32
CA LEU A 276 10.81 -13.74 -1.03
C LEU A 276 10.34 -15.04 -1.68
N PRO A 277 9.89 -16.03 -0.88
CA PRO A 277 9.28 -17.24 -1.43
C PRO A 277 8.03 -16.89 -2.23
N ARG A 278 7.94 -17.46 -3.43
CA ARG A 278 6.81 -17.32 -4.34
C ARG A 278 6.21 -18.69 -4.62
N LYS A 279 4.97 -18.71 -5.08
CA LYS A 279 4.29 -19.94 -5.48
C LYS A 279 5.14 -20.76 -6.46
N GLY A 280 5.17 -22.09 -6.28
CA GLY A 280 5.95 -23.00 -7.10
C GLY A 280 7.43 -23.12 -6.71
N GLY A 281 7.81 -22.64 -5.52
CA GLY A 281 9.18 -22.76 -5.00
C GLY A 281 10.17 -21.76 -5.60
N LEU A 282 9.68 -20.76 -6.33
CA LEU A 282 10.52 -19.68 -6.83
C LEU A 282 10.98 -18.78 -5.66
N LEU A 283 12.26 -18.48 -5.61
CA LEU A 283 12.84 -17.51 -4.67
C LEU A 283 13.13 -16.21 -5.43
N GLN A 284 12.38 -15.17 -5.10
CA GLN A 284 12.51 -13.86 -5.73
C GLN A 284 13.44 -12.97 -4.90
N GLU A 285 14.52 -12.50 -5.52
CA GLU A 285 15.41 -11.52 -4.87
C GLU A 285 14.66 -10.22 -4.58
N VAL A 286 14.96 -9.63 -3.42
CA VAL A 286 14.57 -8.26 -3.07
C VAL A 286 15.83 -7.44 -2.90
N LEU A 287 15.90 -6.34 -3.65
CA LEU A 287 17.09 -5.51 -3.75
C LEU A 287 16.87 -4.17 -3.03
N TYR A 288 17.95 -3.64 -2.42
CA TYR A 288 17.94 -2.40 -1.66
C TYR A 288 19.13 -1.51 -2.05
N CYS A 289 18.90 -0.22 -2.08
CA CYS A 289 19.95 0.78 -2.21
C CYS A 289 19.67 1.93 -1.24
N SER A 290 20.61 2.18 -0.33
CA SER A 290 20.55 3.33 0.57
C SER A 290 20.78 4.63 -0.20
N LEU A 291 19.94 5.64 0.07
CA LEU A 291 20.12 7.00 -0.46
C LEU A 291 20.83 7.90 0.56
N ARG A 292 20.86 7.50 1.83
CA ARG A 292 21.45 8.25 2.94
C ARG A 292 22.09 7.30 3.92
N GLU A 293 22.97 7.84 4.77
CA GLU A 293 23.46 7.13 5.92
C GLU A 293 22.29 6.81 6.87
N ASP A 294 22.10 5.52 7.16
CA ASP A 294 21.05 5.06 8.06
C ASP A 294 21.43 5.40 9.50
N THR A 295 20.71 6.35 10.10
CA THR A 295 20.98 6.80 11.48
C THR A 295 20.38 5.88 12.54
N GLY A 296 19.73 4.80 12.12
CA GLY A 296 19.13 3.83 13.01
C GLY A 296 17.78 4.25 13.60
N GLY A 297 17.19 3.31 14.32
CA GLY A 297 15.92 3.51 15.02
C GLY A 297 15.55 2.32 15.88
N PRO A 298 14.56 2.46 16.78
CA PRO A 298 14.09 1.36 17.59
C PRO A 298 13.25 0.38 16.76
N LEU A 299 13.40 -0.92 17.07
CA LEU A 299 12.51 -1.99 16.62
C LEU A 299 11.77 -2.56 17.83
N TYR A 300 10.45 -2.45 17.84
CA TYR A 300 9.59 -3.03 18.88
C TYR A 300 9.09 -4.39 18.43
N LEU A 301 9.44 -5.44 19.16
CA LEU A 301 9.10 -6.80 18.74
C LEU A 301 8.78 -7.73 19.92
N HIS A 302 8.00 -8.77 19.64
CA HIS A 302 7.77 -9.86 20.58
C HIS A 302 9.08 -10.60 20.85
N ALA A 303 9.33 -11.00 22.11
CA ALA A 303 10.60 -11.60 22.53
C ALA A 303 11.03 -12.81 21.71
N SER A 304 10.05 -13.58 21.17
CA SER A 304 10.34 -14.75 20.32
C SER A 304 11.05 -14.42 19.00
N LEU A 305 11.04 -13.16 18.57
CA LEU A 305 11.64 -12.71 17.31
C LEU A 305 13.03 -12.11 17.46
N GLU A 306 13.50 -11.91 18.68
CA GLU A 306 14.74 -11.19 18.99
C GLU A 306 15.92 -11.73 18.18
N LYS A 307 16.18 -13.01 18.28
CA LYS A 307 17.28 -13.66 17.56
C LYS A 307 17.17 -13.53 16.03
N THR A 308 15.96 -13.71 15.48
CA THR A 308 15.72 -13.60 14.04
C THR A 308 16.00 -12.19 13.53
N LEU A 309 15.57 -11.17 14.30
CA LEU A 309 15.82 -9.77 13.92
C LEU A 309 17.28 -9.37 14.12
N GLU A 310 17.97 -9.86 15.16
CA GLU A 310 19.43 -9.68 15.31
C GLU A 310 20.16 -10.21 14.07
N GLU A 311 19.89 -11.45 13.65
CA GLU A 311 20.51 -12.05 12.46
C GLU A 311 20.22 -11.25 11.17
N MET A 312 18.97 -10.74 11.00
CA MET A 312 18.60 -9.92 9.84
C MET A 312 19.30 -8.57 9.84
N THR A 313 19.32 -7.88 10.98
CA THR A 313 19.93 -6.54 11.09
C THR A 313 21.44 -6.59 10.98
N GLU A 314 22.09 -7.61 11.55
CA GLU A 314 23.55 -7.84 11.42
C GLU A 314 23.94 -8.11 9.96
N ARG A 315 23.19 -9.01 9.28
CA ARG A 315 23.45 -9.33 7.87
C ARG A 315 23.37 -8.10 6.96
N LEU A 316 22.44 -7.19 7.25
CA LEU A 316 22.21 -5.97 6.47
C LEU A 316 23.02 -4.77 7.02
N SER A 317 23.80 -4.96 8.06
CA SER A 317 24.55 -3.89 8.76
C SER A 317 23.68 -2.69 9.14
N LEU A 318 22.42 -2.94 9.53
CA LEU A 318 21.48 -1.91 9.92
C LEU A 318 21.68 -1.52 11.39
N PRO A 319 21.88 -0.24 11.72
CA PRO A 319 22.02 0.22 13.10
C PRO A 319 20.66 0.27 13.80
N ARG A 320 20.17 -0.84 14.33
CA ARG A 320 18.87 -0.93 15.00
C ARG A 320 19.01 -1.16 16.49
N GLU A 321 18.19 -0.47 17.28
CA GLU A 321 18.03 -0.72 18.70
C GLU A 321 16.83 -1.68 18.89
N ILE A 322 17.14 -2.95 19.13
CA ILE A 322 16.12 -3.97 19.36
C ILE A 322 15.54 -3.82 20.77
N ARG A 323 14.22 -3.64 20.85
CA ARG A 323 13.44 -3.53 22.08
C ARG A 323 12.42 -4.65 22.11
N SER A 324 12.85 -5.79 22.61
CA SER A 324 12.01 -6.97 22.74
C SER A 324 11.29 -6.99 24.07
N SER A 325 10.02 -7.40 24.08
CA SER A 325 9.26 -7.65 25.30
C SER A 325 8.11 -8.62 25.04
N GLU A 326 7.57 -9.18 26.13
CA GLU A 326 6.29 -9.90 26.09
C GLU A 326 5.20 -8.93 26.53
N PRO A 327 4.14 -8.77 25.75
CA PRO A 327 3.04 -7.87 26.12
C PRO A 327 2.28 -8.44 27.31
N LEU A 328 1.94 -7.57 28.27
CA LEU A 328 1.15 -7.99 29.42
C LEU A 328 -0.30 -8.25 28.98
N PRO A 329 -0.87 -9.43 29.27
CA PRO A 329 -2.19 -9.83 28.77
C PRO A 329 -3.32 -8.82 29.05
N HIS A 330 -3.26 -8.10 30.19
CA HIS A 330 -4.28 -7.13 30.56
C HIS A 330 -4.18 -5.81 29.77
N GLN A 331 -3.11 -5.58 29.00
CA GLN A 331 -2.91 -4.40 28.17
C GLN A 331 -3.40 -4.60 26.73
N ILE A 332 -3.68 -5.86 26.34
CA ILE A 332 -4.13 -6.18 24.98
C ILE A 332 -5.68 -6.14 24.95
N PRO A 333 -6.30 -5.36 24.05
CA PRO A 333 -7.75 -5.37 23.82
C PRO A 333 -8.30 -6.77 23.53
N GLU A 334 -9.60 -6.98 23.73
CA GLU A 334 -10.25 -8.26 23.46
C GLU A 334 -10.30 -8.58 21.95
N ALA A 335 -10.55 -7.56 21.12
CA ALA A 335 -10.74 -7.71 19.68
C ALA A 335 -9.57 -7.09 18.91
N SER A 336 -9.05 -7.82 17.93
CA SER A 336 -8.08 -7.34 16.96
C SER A 336 -8.77 -6.84 15.70
N ALA A 337 -8.08 -5.96 14.98
CA ALA A 337 -8.49 -5.48 13.67
C ALA A 337 -7.33 -5.61 12.69
N LEU A 338 -7.61 -6.20 11.52
CA LEU A 338 -6.67 -6.39 10.43
C LEU A 338 -7.15 -5.65 9.19
N GLY A 339 -6.24 -4.96 8.54
CA GLY A 339 -6.44 -4.42 7.21
C GLY A 339 -5.97 -5.40 6.15
N VAL A 340 -6.56 -5.32 4.97
CA VAL A 340 -6.21 -6.18 3.83
C VAL A 340 -6.12 -5.33 2.56
N HIS A 341 -5.05 -5.52 1.81
CA HIS A 341 -4.91 -5.05 0.45
C HIS A 341 -4.80 -6.25 -0.49
N MET A 342 -5.67 -6.32 -1.50
CA MET A 342 -5.69 -7.42 -2.46
C MET A 342 -5.25 -6.96 -3.85
N ASP A 343 -4.29 -7.65 -4.43
CA ASP A 343 -3.90 -7.55 -5.84
C ASP A 343 -4.52 -8.72 -6.60
N LEU A 344 -5.75 -8.55 -7.08
CA LEU A 344 -6.49 -9.61 -7.76
C LEU A 344 -5.81 -10.15 -9.02
N PRO A 345 -5.22 -9.30 -9.91
CA PRO A 345 -4.45 -9.78 -11.06
C PRO A 345 -3.27 -10.68 -10.70
N ARG A 346 -2.61 -10.44 -9.56
CA ARG A 346 -1.49 -11.25 -9.07
C ARG A 346 -1.93 -12.38 -8.14
N LYS A 347 -3.20 -12.38 -7.71
CA LYS A 347 -3.74 -13.27 -6.66
C LYS A 347 -2.94 -13.16 -5.35
N GLU A 348 -2.52 -11.97 -5.02
CA GLU A 348 -1.68 -11.64 -3.88
C GLU A 348 -2.48 -10.81 -2.87
N ALA A 349 -2.32 -11.07 -1.58
CA ALA A 349 -2.95 -10.30 -0.51
C ALA A 349 -1.92 -9.90 0.55
N HIS A 350 -2.00 -8.66 1.01
CA HIS A 350 -1.19 -8.12 2.09
C HIS A 350 -2.07 -7.79 3.27
N LEU A 351 -1.84 -8.48 4.39
CA LEU A 351 -2.45 -8.21 5.69
C LEU A 351 -1.57 -7.24 6.48
N PHE A 352 -2.17 -6.43 7.32
CA PHE A 352 -1.47 -5.54 8.26
C PHE A 352 -2.32 -5.29 9.51
N CYS A 353 -1.67 -4.92 10.61
CA CYS A 353 -2.35 -4.63 11.87
C CYS A 353 -3.00 -3.25 11.83
N LEU A 354 -4.29 -3.15 12.17
CA LEU A 354 -4.99 -1.91 12.48
C LEU A 354 -5.07 -1.70 13.99
N ALA A 355 -5.30 -2.78 14.74
CA ALA A 355 -5.28 -2.82 16.19
C ALA A 355 -5.00 -4.26 16.65
N PRO A 356 -4.04 -4.50 17.55
CA PRO A 356 -3.83 -5.81 18.14
C PRO A 356 -4.94 -6.15 19.14
N GLY A 357 -5.28 -7.43 19.28
CA GLY A 357 -6.26 -7.93 20.23
C GLY A 357 -5.95 -9.36 20.64
N ARG A 358 -6.53 -9.83 21.75
CA ARG A 358 -6.29 -11.19 22.28
C ARG A 358 -6.70 -12.30 21.32
N ASP A 359 -7.65 -12.02 20.43
CA ASP A 359 -8.12 -12.92 19.37
C ASP A 359 -7.25 -12.84 18.10
N GLY A 360 -6.05 -12.23 18.16
CA GLY A 360 -5.20 -11.98 17.00
C GLY A 360 -4.91 -13.23 16.18
N ARG A 361 -4.62 -14.36 16.82
CA ARG A 361 -4.38 -15.63 16.15
C ARG A 361 -5.63 -16.13 15.40
N GLU A 362 -6.78 -16.19 16.08
CA GLU A 362 -8.06 -16.63 15.50
C GLU A 362 -8.48 -15.71 14.34
N ASN A 363 -8.27 -14.42 14.49
CA ASN A 363 -8.58 -13.43 13.45
C ASN A 363 -7.68 -13.61 12.22
N LEU A 364 -6.38 -13.85 12.41
CA LEU A 364 -5.45 -14.17 11.31
C LEU A 364 -5.90 -15.42 10.54
N LEU A 365 -6.22 -16.51 11.23
CA LEU A 365 -6.66 -17.76 10.61
C LEU A 365 -7.98 -17.57 9.83
N SER A 366 -8.92 -16.81 10.38
CA SER A 366 -10.18 -16.50 9.70
C SER A 366 -9.96 -15.68 8.43
N HIS A 367 -9.02 -14.71 8.44
CA HIS A 367 -8.64 -13.95 7.25
C HIS A 367 -7.98 -14.85 6.19
N LEU A 368 -7.08 -15.77 6.58
CA LEU A 368 -6.46 -16.71 5.66
C LEU A 368 -7.50 -17.58 4.94
N GLU A 369 -8.48 -18.12 5.68
CA GLU A 369 -9.55 -18.95 5.12
C GLU A 369 -10.35 -18.18 4.06
N ILE A 370 -10.76 -16.94 4.36
CA ILE A 370 -11.52 -16.11 3.42
C ILE A 370 -10.66 -15.75 2.20
N LEU A 371 -9.44 -15.28 2.38
CA LEU A 371 -8.57 -14.89 1.27
C LEU A 371 -8.29 -16.07 0.33
N ARG A 372 -8.04 -17.25 0.88
CA ARG A 372 -7.88 -18.48 0.09
C ARG A 372 -9.16 -18.84 -0.65
N SER A 373 -10.33 -18.74 -0.01
CA SER A 373 -11.63 -18.98 -0.66
C SER A 373 -11.91 -18.01 -1.80
N GLN A 374 -11.35 -16.81 -1.74
CA GLN A 374 -11.41 -15.78 -2.80
C GLN A 374 -10.35 -15.98 -3.89
N GLY A 375 -9.55 -17.03 -3.80
CA GLY A 375 -8.55 -17.37 -4.80
C GLY A 375 -7.22 -16.63 -4.65
N MET A 376 -6.94 -16.03 -3.49
CA MET A 376 -5.61 -15.51 -3.21
C MET A 376 -4.64 -16.67 -3.02
N GLU A 377 -3.54 -16.63 -3.75
CA GLU A 377 -2.54 -17.70 -3.80
C GLU A 377 -1.31 -17.37 -2.95
N GLU A 378 -0.96 -16.09 -2.85
CA GLU A 378 0.14 -15.58 -2.06
C GLU A 378 -0.40 -14.60 -1.03
N ILE A 379 -0.19 -14.89 0.26
CA ILE A 379 -0.69 -14.07 1.35
C ILE A 379 0.48 -13.69 2.24
N PHE A 380 0.67 -12.40 2.42
CA PHE A 380 1.72 -11.81 3.22
C PHE A 380 1.14 -11.05 4.40
N PHE A 381 1.92 -10.92 5.46
CA PHE A 381 1.62 -9.99 6.54
C PHE A 381 2.76 -8.97 6.65
N LEU A 382 2.42 -7.70 6.77
CA LEU A 382 3.35 -6.60 6.97
C LEU A 382 3.23 -6.11 8.42
N LEU A 383 4.24 -6.40 9.24
CA LEU A 383 4.31 -5.97 10.63
C LEU A 383 5.22 -4.75 10.75
N ASP A 384 4.68 -3.62 11.23
CA ASP A 384 5.45 -2.39 11.44
C ASP A 384 6.17 -2.43 12.80
N LEU A 385 7.47 -2.67 12.77
CA LEU A 385 8.31 -2.74 13.95
C LEU A 385 8.62 -1.36 14.56
N GLY A 386 8.24 -0.27 13.90
CA GLY A 386 8.32 1.10 14.43
C GLY A 386 7.20 1.44 15.40
N GLN A 387 6.22 0.56 15.61
CA GLN A 387 5.04 0.76 16.46
C GLN A 387 5.05 -0.21 17.63
N PHE A 388 5.18 0.33 18.85
CA PHE A 388 5.12 -0.48 20.07
C PHE A 388 3.77 -1.19 20.24
N GLU A 389 2.69 -0.58 19.77
CA GLU A 389 1.35 -1.12 19.85
C GLU A 389 1.19 -2.43 19.08
N ASP A 390 1.92 -2.62 17.98
CA ASP A 390 1.83 -3.80 17.13
C ASP A 390 2.67 -5.00 17.64
N LEU A 391 3.45 -4.80 18.70
CA LEU A 391 4.31 -5.83 19.30
C LEU A 391 3.61 -7.18 19.55
N PRO A 392 2.34 -7.23 20.05
CA PRO A 392 1.67 -8.53 20.29
C PRO A 392 1.47 -9.36 19.01
N MET A 393 1.36 -8.69 17.83
CA MET A 393 1.12 -9.39 16.58
C MET A 393 2.23 -10.33 16.18
N GLY A 394 3.49 -10.06 16.55
CA GLY A 394 4.61 -10.96 16.30
C GLY A 394 4.42 -12.34 16.92
N GLY A 395 3.90 -12.42 18.17
CA GLY A 395 3.56 -13.68 18.82
C GLY A 395 2.42 -14.41 18.11
N PHE A 396 1.34 -13.72 17.75
CA PHE A 396 0.19 -14.31 17.05
C PHE A 396 0.53 -14.82 15.66
N LEU A 397 1.44 -14.14 14.94
CA LEU A 397 1.95 -14.59 13.65
C LEU A 397 2.71 -15.90 13.78
N MET A 398 3.59 -16.01 14.78
CA MET A 398 4.31 -17.27 15.07
C MET A 398 3.34 -18.41 15.41
N GLU A 399 2.34 -18.15 16.27
CA GLU A 399 1.32 -19.14 16.65
C GLU A 399 0.42 -19.55 15.47
N ALA A 400 0.24 -18.68 14.49
CA ALA A 400 -0.49 -18.95 13.25
C ALA A 400 0.43 -19.50 12.14
N GLU A 401 1.67 -19.90 12.48
CA GLU A 401 2.65 -20.53 11.59
C GLU A 401 3.09 -19.65 10.39
N PHE A 402 2.98 -18.32 10.51
CA PHE A 402 3.60 -17.43 9.54
C PHE A 402 5.13 -17.45 9.69
N CYS A 403 5.84 -17.31 8.57
CA CYS A 403 7.31 -17.27 8.54
C CYS A 403 7.80 -15.85 8.26
N PRO A 404 8.69 -15.27 9.13
CA PRO A 404 9.32 -13.98 8.86
C PRO A 404 10.37 -14.14 7.76
N GLU A 405 10.24 -13.39 6.66
CA GLU A 405 11.08 -13.53 5.47
C GLU A 405 12.05 -12.38 5.25
N LEU A 406 11.54 -11.15 5.30
CA LEU A 406 12.29 -9.96 4.90
C LEU A 406 12.08 -8.80 5.87
N LEU A 407 13.18 -8.16 6.23
CA LEU A 407 13.15 -6.85 6.88
C LEU A 407 13.28 -5.77 5.79
N LEU A 408 12.26 -4.91 5.67
CA LEU A 408 12.21 -3.79 4.74
C LEU A 408 12.52 -2.50 5.50
N PRO A 409 13.74 -1.95 5.41
CA PRO A 409 14.14 -0.79 6.19
C PRO A 409 13.25 0.42 5.89
N TRP A 410 12.78 1.12 6.93
CA TRP A 410 12.01 2.37 6.85
C TRP A 410 10.76 2.35 5.94
N ALA A 411 10.25 1.16 5.61
CA ALA A 411 9.10 1.03 4.71
C ALA A 411 7.75 1.30 5.39
N GLY A 412 7.72 1.44 6.72
CA GLY A 412 6.57 1.85 7.54
C GLY A 412 6.89 3.10 8.35
N LYS A 413 6.38 3.20 9.57
CA LYS A 413 6.81 4.20 10.57
C LYS A 413 8.22 3.91 11.07
N GLY A 414 8.59 2.62 11.09
CA GLY A 414 9.93 2.10 11.21
C GLY A 414 10.18 1.09 10.09
N ASP A 415 10.92 0.01 10.42
CA ASP A 415 11.11 -1.09 9.49
C ASP A 415 9.84 -1.96 9.45
N LEU A 416 9.49 -2.45 8.25
CA LEU A 416 8.46 -3.46 8.09
C LEU A 416 9.07 -4.86 8.04
N LEU A 417 8.54 -5.79 8.84
CA LEU A 417 8.86 -7.20 8.72
C LEU A 417 7.78 -7.87 7.88
N LEU A 418 8.19 -8.40 6.73
CA LEU A 418 7.32 -9.14 5.82
C LEU A 418 7.33 -10.61 6.21
N TRP A 419 6.13 -11.18 6.36
CA TRP A 419 5.90 -12.57 6.70
C TRP A 419 5.13 -13.25 5.58
N THR A 420 5.40 -14.53 5.35
CA THR A 420 4.60 -15.38 4.47
C THR A 420 3.61 -16.21 5.27
N ALA A 421 2.39 -16.36 4.75
CA ALA A 421 1.42 -17.27 5.34
C ALA A 421 1.87 -18.72 5.15
N PRO A 422 1.48 -19.65 6.08
CA PRO A 422 1.74 -21.07 5.91
C PRO A 422 1.10 -21.58 4.61
N GLU A 423 1.67 -22.63 4.02
CA GLU A 423 1.06 -23.33 2.88
C GLU A 423 -0.31 -23.93 3.30
N ALA A 424 -1.23 -24.07 2.33
CA ALA A 424 -2.60 -24.54 2.58
C ALA A 424 -2.66 -26.05 2.78
#